data_e4d9473dd1d2fe738dc580888f3523c0
#
_entry.id   e4d9473dd1d2fe738dc580888f3523c0
#
_cell.length_a   1.000
_cell.length_b   1.000
_cell.length_c   1.000
_cell.angle_alpha   90.00
_cell.angle_beta   90.00
_cell.angle_gamma   90.00
#
_symmetry.space_group_name_H-M   'P 1'
#
loop_
_entity.id
_entity.type
_entity.pdbx_description
1 polymer ?
#
loop_
_entity_poly.entity_id
_entity_poly.type
_entity_poly.pdbx_seq_one_letter_code
_entity_poly.pdbx_strand_id
1 'polypeptide(L)'
;MVDDIYRYRGRYLNLVERDQWEFVTRSNAHAVVVLIAVTDDRELVLVEQHRRPLDARVIELPAGLVGDTGDTNEPILEAAGRELIEETGFEASGLEHIMDCPTSSGMTDEVISFVRARGLCRVGPGGGDDSEDIETHLVPLERIDGW
;
A
#
# COMPACT_ATOMS: atom_id res chain seq x y z
N MET A 1 -29.64 6.94 -10.20
CA MET A 1 -28.39 6.79 -9.41
C MET A 1 -28.68 7.40 -8.06
N VAL A 2 -28.32 6.74 -6.98
CA VAL A 2 -28.41 7.33 -5.63
C VAL A 2 -27.22 8.27 -5.49
N ASP A 3 -27.47 9.53 -5.08
CA ASP A 3 -26.44 10.54 -4.92
C ASP A 3 -25.67 10.31 -3.62
N ASP A 4 -24.36 10.52 -3.65
CA ASP A 4 -23.49 10.48 -2.47
C ASP A 4 -23.72 11.73 -1.61
N ILE A 5 -24.01 11.52 -0.33
CA ILE A 5 -24.14 12.57 0.67
C ILE A 5 -22.87 12.57 1.53
N TYR A 6 -22.09 13.63 1.43
CA TYR A 6 -20.91 13.80 2.26
C TYR A 6 -21.30 14.26 3.65
N ARG A 7 -21.16 13.39 4.65
CA ARG A 7 -21.43 13.67 6.07
C ARG A 7 -20.28 14.40 6.74
N TYR A 8 -19.06 14.11 6.32
CA TYR A 8 -17.83 14.80 6.75
C TYR A 8 -16.82 14.84 5.63
N ARG A 9 -16.10 15.96 5.49
CA ARG A 9 -14.97 16.14 4.56
C ARG A 9 -13.72 16.43 5.35
N GLY A 10 -12.82 15.46 5.45
CA GLY A 10 -11.52 15.60 6.07
C GLY A 10 -10.43 15.96 5.06
N ARG A 11 -9.21 16.08 5.56
CA ARG A 11 -8.04 16.33 4.70
C ARG A 11 -7.69 15.12 3.84
N TYR A 12 -7.80 13.92 4.39
CA TYR A 12 -7.40 12.66 3.75
C TYR A 12 -8.57 11.71 3.53
N LEU A 13 -9.59 11.80 4.38
CA LEU A 13 -10.74 10.89 4.37
C LEU A 13 -12.03 11.68 4.42
N ASN A 14 -13.03 11.19 3.71
CA ASN A 14 -14.40 11.68 3.78
C ASN A 14 -15.29 10.57 4.35
N LEU A 15 -16.31 10.95 5.14
CA LEU A 15 -17.43 10.06 5.48
C LEU A 15 -18.57 10.33 4.50
N VAL A 16 -19.00 9.31 3.81
CA VAL A 16 -20.01 9.38 2.75
C VAL A 16 -21.18 8.46 3.12
N GLU A 17 -22.39 8.92 2.81
CA GLU A 17 -23.59 8.08 2.86
C GLU A 17 -24.15 7.88 1.46
N ARG A 18 -24.42 6.62 1.11
CA ARG A 18 -25.08 6.20 -0.13
C ARG A 18 -26.18 5.20 0.20
N ASP A 19 -27.43 5.52 -0.11
CA ASP A 19 -28.59 4.66 0.16
C ASP A 19 -28.66 4.18 1.64
N GLN A 20 -28.49 5.10 2.58
CA GLN A 20 -28.46 4.86 4.03
C GLN A 20 -27.26 4.01 4.52
N TRP A 21 -26.26 3.80 3.68
CA TRP A 21 -25.02 3.11 4.04
C TRP A 21 -23.88 4.11 4.21
N GLU A 22 -23.28 4.15 5.38
CA GLU A 22 -22.13 5.02 5.68
C GLU A 22 -20.80 4.29 5.42
N PHE A 23 -19.90 4.94 4.71
CA PHE A 23 -18.57 4.41 4.41
C PHE A 23 -17.55 5.53 4.31
N VAL A 24 -16.25 5.17 4.37
CA VAL A 24 -15.13 6.10 4.25
C VAL A 24 -14.53 5.99 2.85
N THR A 25 -14.20 7.15 2.25
CA THR A 25 -13.47 7.23 0.98
C THR A 25 -12.26 8.16 1.10
N ARG A 26 -11.21 7.91 0.31
CA ARG A 26 -10.03 8.78 0.26
C ARG A 26 -10.29 10.03 -0.57
N SER A 27 -9.63 11.13 -0.19
CA SER A 27 -9.68 12.40 -0.92
C SER A 27 -8.37 12.71 -1.67
N ASN A 28 -7.29 12.01 -1.39
CA ASN A 28 -5.93 12.33 -1.86
C ASN A 28 -5.26 11.23 -2.70
N ALA A 29 -5.93 10.13 -2.93
CA ALA A 29 -5.43 9.02 -3.75
C ALA A 29 -6.60 8.32 -4.43
N HIS A 30 -6.37 7.68 -5.57
CA HIS A 30 -7.41 6.97 -6.32
C HIS A 30 -7.30 5.46 -6.22
N ALA A 31 -6.17 4.94 -5.73
CA ALA A 31 -5.93 3.52 -5.49
C ALA A 31 -4.85 3.33 -4.42
N VAL A 32 -4.67 2.09 -4.00
CA VAL A 32 -3.57 1.65 -3.13
C VAL A 32 -2.88 0.46 -3.81
N VAL A 33 -1.55 0.44 -3.83
CA VAL A 33 -0.78 -0.73 -4.27
C VAL A 33 -0.26 -1.48 -3.06
N VAL A 34 -0.21 -2.82 -3.17
CA VAL A 34 0.43 -3.72 -2.20
C VAL A 34 1.39 -4.63 -2.97
N LEU A 35 2.64 -4.71 -2.52
CA LEU A 35 3.69 -5.42 -3.23
C LEU A 35 3.99 -6.79 -2.62
N ILE A 36 3.94 -7.82 -3.46
CA ILE A 36 4.47 -9.15 -3.15
C ILE A 36 5.86 -9.21 -3.75
N ALA A 37 6.87 -8.93 -2.93
CA ALA A 37 8.27 -8.83 -3.32
C ALA A 37 9.06 -9.98 -2.68
N VAL A 38 9.70 -10.81 -3.49
CA VAL A 38 10.51 -11.94 -3.03
C VAL A 38 11.88 -11.84 -3.69
N THR A 39 12.94 -11.89 -2.89
CA THR A 39 14.34 -11.87 -3.35
C THR A 39 14.71 -13.17 -4.07
N ASP A 40 15.84 -13.16 -4.80
CA ASP A 40 16.38 -14.35 -5.44
C ASP A 40 16.79 -15.44 -4.41
N ASP A 41 17.12 -15.00 -3.17
CA ASP A 41 17.40 -15.88 -2.02
C ASP A 41 16.13 -16.44 -1.35
N ARG A 42 14.94 -16.24 -1.97
CA ARG A 42 13.64 -16.69 -1.48
C ARG A 42 13.24 -16.09 -0.13
N GLU A 43 13.54 -14.82 0.08
CA GLU A 43 13.09 -14.05 1.23
C GLU A 43 11.95 -13.12 0.83
N LEU A 44 10.87 -13.15 1.60
CA LEU A 44 9.76 -12.19 1.48
C LEU A 44 10.19 -10.86 2.08
N VAL A 45 10.01 -9.78 1.32
CA VAL A 45 10.23 -8.43 1.79
C VAL A 45 9.00 -7.96 2.54
N LEU A 46 9.15 -7.65 3.81
CA LEU A 46 8.11 -7.07 4.67
C LEU A 46 8.60 -5.72 5.21
N VAL A 47 7.65 -4.89 5.61
CA VAL A 47 7.92 -3.62 6.27
C VAL A 47 7.22 -3.59 7.62
N GLU A 48 7.83 -2.92 8.58
CA GLU A 48 7.26 -2.68 9.90
C GLU A 48 7.21 -1.18 10.16
N GLN A 49 6.03 -0.66 10.52
CA GLN A 49 5.84 0.75 10.81
C GLN A 49 4.80 0.97 11.91
N HIS A 50 4.84 2.13 12.56
CA HIS A 50 3.86 2.52 13.55
C HIS A 50 2.56 2.99 12.88
N ARG A 51 1.48 2.23 13.02
CA ARG A 51 0.15 2.60 12.52
C ARG A 51 -0.65 3.34 13.60
N ARG A 52 -0.75 4.67 13.47
CA ARG A 52 -1.45 5.53 14.44
C ARG A 52 -2.87 5.08 14.82
N PRO A 53 -3.71 4.59 13.89
CA PRO A 53 -5.04 4.11 14.26
C PRO A 53 -5.05 2.91 15.20
N LEU A 54 -3.99 2.10 15.17
CA LEU A 54 -3.82 0.91 16.02
C LEU A 54 -2.96 1.19 17.24
N ASP A 55 -2.27 2.34 17.26
CA ASP A 55 -1.27 2.73 18.25
C ASP A 55 -0.21 1.62 18.49
N ALA A 56 0.22 0.99 17.40
CA ALA A 56 1.13 -0.15 17.43
C ALA A 56 2.01 -0.19 16.17
N ARG A 57 3.17 -0.83 16.29
CA ARG A 57 3.94 -1.24 15.11
C ARG A 57 3.25 -2.44 14.46
N VAL A 58 3.17 -2.43 13.14
CA VAL A 58 2.49 -3.45 12.34
C VAL A 58 3.45 -3.92 11.26
N ILE A 59 3.48 -5.24 11.04
CA ILE A 59 4.24 -5.86 9.96
C ILE A 59 3.30 -6.06 8.78
N GLU A 60 3.73 -5.58 7.62
CA GLU A 60 2.90 -5.49 6.42
C GLU A 60 3.71 -5.84 5.17
N LEU A 61 3.02 -6.16 4.09
CA LEU A 61 3.64 -6.08 2.77
C LEU A 61 3.89 -4.61 2.42
N PRO A 62 4.97 -4.27 1.70
CA PRO A 62 5.19 -2.91 1.22
C PRO A 62 3.96 -2.41 0.44
N ALA A 63 3.53 -1.18 0.73
CA ALA A 63 2.27 -0.66 0.20
C ALA A 63 2.25 0.86 0.19
N GLY A 64 1.66 1.45 -0.84
CA GLY A 64 1.54 2.90 -0.89
C GLY A 64 0.36 3.41 -1.70
N LEU A 65 0.22 4.73 -1.70
CA LEU A 65 -0.88 5.41 -2.37
C LEU A 65 -0.54 5.69 -3.84
N VAL A 66 -1.54 5.55 -4.71
CA VAL A 66 -1.42 5.89 -6.12
C VAL A 66 -2.00 7.28 -6.36
N GLY A 67 -1.18 8.18 -6.92
CA GLY A 67 -1.61 9.53 -7.28
C GLY A 67 -1.52 10.56 -6.17
N ASP A 68 -0.89 10.27 -5.05
CA ASP A 68 -0.74 11.18 -3.91
C ASP A 68 0.42 12.18 -4.07
N THR A 69 1.36 11.93 -4.99
CA THR A 69 2.50 12.81 -5.33
C THR A 69 2.10 14.05 -6.14
N GLY A 70 0.80 14.21 -6.44
CA GLY A 70 0.25 15.31 -7.25
C GLY A 70 -0.06 14.92 -8.70
N ASP A 71 0.37 13.76 -9.16
CA ASP A 71 -0.07 13.17 -10.42
C ASP A 71 -1.25 12.23 -10.19
N THR A 72 -2.45 12.76 -10.31
CA THR A 72 -3.70 11.98 -10.13
C THR A 72 -3.91 10.89 -11.19
N ASN A 73 -3.06 10.82 -12.21
CA ASN A 73 -3.11 9.79 -13.26
C ASN A 73 -1.91 8.82 -13.17
N GLU A 74 -1.16 8.83 -12.06
CA GLU A 74 -0.03 7.91 -11.85
C GLU A 74 -0.47 6.47 -12.12
N PRO A 75 0.22 5.73 -13.02
CA PRO A 75 -0.09 4.32 -13.28
C PRO A 75 0.25 3.44 -12.06
N ILE A 76 -0.58 2.43 -11.80
CA ILE A 76 -0.42 1.50 -10.65
C ILE A 76 0.98 0.88 -10.59
N LEU A 77 1.55 0.44 -11.71
CA LEU A 77 2.88 -0.17 -11.72
C LEU A 77 4.01 0.83 -11.48
N GLU A 78 3.84 2.10 -11.86
CA GLU A 78 4.81 3.15 -11.56
C GLU A 78 4.79 3.48 -10.07
N ALA A 79 3.60 3.66 -9.47
CA ALA A 79 3.45 3.82 -8.03
C ALA A 79 4.05 2.63 -7.27
N ALA A 80 3.77 1.40 -7.71
CA ALA A 80 4.32 0.19 -7.10
C ALA A 80 5.86 0.18 -7.12
N GLY A 81 6.49 0.58 -8.23
CA GLY A 81 7.95 0.68 -8.32
C GLY A 81 8.53 1.76 -7.42
N ARG A 82 7.89 2.92 -7.34
CA ARG A 82 8.27 4.03 -6.47
C ARG A 82 8.22 3.62 -5.00
N GLU A 83 7.07 3.11 -4.54
CA GLU A 83 6.86 2.68 -3.14
C GLU A 83 7.83 1.57 -2.73
N LEU A 84 8.11 0.62 -3.62
CA LEU A 84 9.08 -0.44 -3.33
C LEU A 84 10.47 0.13 -3.01
N ILE A 85 10.91 1.13 -3.78
CA ILE A 85 12.22 1.77 -3.55
C ILE A 85 12.17 2.62 -2.28
N GLU A 86 11.14 3.42 -2.07
CA GLU A 86 11.00 4.34 -0.94
C GLU A 86 10.95 3.58 0.38
N GLU A 87 10.09 2.59 0.51
CA GLU A 87 9.91 1.85 1.75
C GLU A 87 11.05 0.84 2.03
N THR A 88 11.51 0.13 0.98
CA THR A 88 12.38 -1.04 1.17
C THR A 88 13.81 -0.87 0.65
N GLY A 89 14.05 0.11 -0.21
CA GLY A 89 15.33 0.27 -0.91
C GLY A 89 15.57 -0.74 -2.02
N PHE A 90 14.57 -1.54 -2.41
CA PHE A 90 14.67 -2.46 -3.53
C PHE A 90 14.05 -1.89 -4.80
N GLU A 91 14.72 -2.08 -5.93
CA GLU A 91 14.20 -1.89 -7.27
C GLU A 91 13.88 -3.25 -7.88
N ALA A 92 12.77 -3.35 -8.61
CA ALA A 92 12.37 -4.57 -9.31
C ALA A 92 12.64 -4.46 -10.80
N SER A 93 13.19 -5.50 -11.42
CA SER A 93 13.34 -5.58 -12.88
C SER A 93 12.04 -5.88 -13.61
N GLY A 94 11.01 -6.33 -12.89
CA GLY A 94 9.69 -6.62 -13.44
C GLY A 94 8.59 -6.47 -12.39
N LEU A 95 7.52 -5.77 -12.77
CA LEU A 95 6.31 -5.58 -11.99
C LEU A 95 5.11 -6.15 -12.76
N GLU A 96 4.27 -6.91 -12.07
CA GLU A 96 3.11 -7.58 -12.65
C GLU A 96 1.89 -7.36 -11.74
N HIS A 97 0.83 -6.72 -12.27
CA HIS A 97 -0.45 -6.66 -11.58
C HIS A 97 -1.06 -8.06 -11.48
N ILE A 98 -1.49 -8.45 -10.30
CA ILE A 98 -2.03 -9.79 -10.03
C ILE A 98 -3.54 -9.75 -9.91
N MET A 99 -4.06 -8.89 -9.02
CA MET A 99 -5.49 -8.80 -8.74
C MET A 99 -5.81 -7.53 -7.96
N ASP A 100 -7.08 -7.17 -8.00
CA ASP A 100 -7.65 -6.13 -7.15
C ASP A 100 -8.49 -6.76 -6.04
N CYS A 101 -8.41 -6.20 -4.84
CA CYS A 101 -9.13 -6.71 -3.68
C CYS A 101 -9.69 -5.56 -2.83
N PRO A 102 -11.00 -5.53 -2.51
CA PRO A 102 -11.53 -4.57 -1.53
C PRO A 102 -10.93 -4.81 -0.15
N THR A 103 -10.51 -3.76 0.54
CA THR A 103 -9.92 -3.86 1.88
C THR A 103 -10.94 -4.21 2.95
N SER A 104 -12.07 -3.49 2.96
CA SER A 104 -13.18 -3.71 3.89
C SER A 104 -14.47 -3.21 3.27
N SER A 105 -15.05 -4.03 2.40
CA SER A 105 -16.18 -3.67 1.51
C SER A 105 -17.45 -3.18 2.21
N GLY A 106 -17.55 -3.36 3.53
CA GLY A 106 -18.65 -2.84 4.35
C GLY A 106 -18.35 -1.49 5.00
N MET A 107 -17.12 -0.98 4.93
CA MET A 107 -16.68 0.21 5.66
C MET A 107 -15.99 1.24 4.76
N THR A 108 -15.43 0.83 3.65
CA THR A 108 -14.73 1.69 2.71
C THR A 108 -14.92 1.20 1.27
N ASP A 109 -14.82 2.11 0.31
CA ASP A 109 -14.75 1.82 -1.12
C ASP A 109 -13.32 1.58 -1.61
N GLU A 110 -12.34 1.55 -0.70
CA GLU A 110 -10.94 1.34 -1.03
C GLU A 110 -10.70 -0.05 -1.63
N VAL A 111 -10.05 -0.05 -2.79
CA VAL A 111 -9.59 -1.26 -3.46
C VAL A 111 -8.08 -1.21 -3.54
N ILE A 112 -7.42 -2.28 -3.12
CA ILE A 112 -5.97 -2.46 -3.25
C ILE A 112 -5.64 -3.27 -4.48
N SER A 113 -4.58 -2.86 -5.20
CA SER A 113 -4.01 -3.60 -6.32
C SER A 113 -2.78 -4.36 -5.87
N PHE A 114 -2.84 -5.68 -5.89
CA PHE A 114 -1.67 -6.52 -5.62
C PHE A 114 -0.75 -6.55 -6.84
N VAL A 115 0.51 -6.20 -6.62
CA VAL A 115 1.57 -6.19 -7.62
C VAL A 115 2.69 -7.13 -7.19
N ARG A 116 3.08 -8.06 -8.07
CA ARG A 116 4.25 -8.89 -7.86
C ARG A 116 5.49 -8.19 -8.38
N ALA A 117 6.54 -8.11 -7.53
CA ALA A 117 7.85 -7.61 -7.88
C ALA A 117 8.84 -8.78 -8.03
N ARG A 118 9.63 -8.77 -9.12
CA ARG A 118 10.62 -9.80 -9.44
C ARG A 118 11.97 -9.19 -9.79
N GLY A 119 13.04 -9.97 -9.63
CA GLY A 119 14.41 -9.55 -9.94
C GLY A 119 14.80 -8.31 -9.13
N LEU A 120 14.71 -8.44 -7.80
CA LEU A 120 14.96 -7.38 -6.85
C LEU A 120 16.45 -7.08 -6.76
N CYS A 121 16.80 -5.80 -6.85
CA CYS A 121 18.15 -5.31 -6.62
C CYS A 121 18.09 -4.21 -5.55
N ARG A 122 18.95 -4.27 -4.54
CA ARG A 122 19.02 -3.20 -3.53
C ARG A 122 19.72 -1.97 -4.09
N VAL A 123 19.01 -0.85 -4.15
CA VAL A 123 19.50 0.42 -4.70
C VAL A 123 19.58 1.54 -3.67
N GLY A 124 18.98 1.34 -2.49
CA GLY A 124 18.95 2.35 -1.43
C GLY A 124 18.74 1.76 -0.03
N PRO A 125 18.68 2.62 0.99
CA PRO A 125 18.42 2.20 2.35
C PRO A 125 16.97 1.75 2.59
N GLY A 126 15.99 2.30 1.88
CA GLY A 126 14.58 2.23 2.24
C GLY A 126 14.28 3.11 3.46
N GLY A 127 13.16 2.84 4.11
CA GLY A 127 12.80 3.50 5.36
C GLY A 127 11.61 4.47 5.25
N GLY A 128 11.07 4.63 4.04
CA GLY A 128 9.99 5.58 3.75
C GLY A 128 10.51 6.99 3.53
N ASP A 129 9.60 7.96 3.60
CA ASP A 129 9.90 9.38 3.51
C ASP A 129 10.25 10.00 4.89
N ASP A 130 10.52 11.32 4.93
CA ASP A 130 10.88 12.05 6.15
C ASP A 130 9.81 12.01 7.26
N SER A 131 8.57 11.59 6.95
CA SER A 131 7.43 11.52 7.88
C SER A 131 7.16 10.09 8.38
N GLU A 132 7.87 9.11 7.85
CA GLU A 132 7.71 7.69 8.12
C GLU A 132 8.91 7.12 8.91
N ASP A 133 8.66 6.04 9.62
CA ASP A 133 9.67 5.27 10.36
C ASP A 133 9.44 3.79 10.03
N ILE A 134 9.97 3.39 8.87
CA ILE A 134 9.77 2.06 8.29
C ILE A 134 11.04 1.23 8.45
N GLU A 135 10.89 0.04 9.00
CA GLU A 135 11.93 -0.98 9.08
C GLU A 135 11.64 -2.10 8.08
N THR A 136 12.63 -2.44 7.26
CA THR A 136 12.51 -3.52 6.26
C THR A 136 12.99 -4.85 6.84
N HIS A 137 12.16 -5.88 6.72
CA HIS A 137 12.48 -7.25 7.12
C HIS A 137 12.59 -8.17 5.90
N LEU A 138 13.62 -9.01 5.87
CA LEU A 138 13.79 -10.09 4.88
C LEU A 138 13.53 -11.43 5.57
N VAL A 139 12.42 -12.06 5.23
CA VAL A 139 11.96 -13.27 5.91
C VAL A 139 12.03 -14.46 4.97
N PRO A 140 12.88 -15.48 5.24
CA PRO A 140 12.92 -16.67 4.43
C PRO A 140 11.54 -17.32 4.31
N LEU A 141 11.09 -17.61 3.09
CA LEU A 141 9.76 -18.18 2.84
C LEU A 141 9.52 -19.49 3.61
N GLU A 142 10.56 -20.25 3.87
CA GLU A 142 10.49 -21.49 4.65
C GLU A 142 10.23 -21.26 6.16
N ARG A 143 10.37 -20.02 6.63
CA ARG A 143 10.18 -19.61 8.03
C ARG A 143 8.95 -18.77 8.27
N ILE A 144 8.23 -18.41 7.21
CA ILE A 144 7.14 -17.43 7.29
C ILE A 144 6.02 -17.86 8.26
N ASP A 145 5.75 -19.15 8.37
CA ASP A 145 4.69 -19.67 9.25
C ASP A 145 5.03 -19.56 10.75
N GLY A 146 6.28 -19.35 11.09
CA GLY A 146 6.74 -19.27 12.47
C GLY A 146 7.42 -17.96 12.85
N TRP A 147 7.37 -16.99 11.97
CA TRP A 147 8.02 -15.70 12.12
C TRP A 147 7.10 -14.64 12.76
#